data_c5a9ac90d3c633d2e469ba4659257168
#
_entry.id   c5a9ac90d3c633d2e469ba4659257168
#
_cell.length_a   1.000
_cell.length_b   1.000
_cell.length_c   1.000
_cell.angle_alpha   90.00
_cell.angle_beta   90.00
_cell.angle_gamma   90.00
#
_symmetry.space_group_name_H-M   'P 1'
#
loop_
_entity.id
_entity.type
_entity.pdbx_description
1 polymer ?
#
loop_
_entity_poly.entity_id
_entity_poly.type
_entity_poly.pdbx_seq_one_letter_code
_entity_poly.pdbx_strand_id
1 'polypeptide(L)'
;VSRTPQQIFESYVHAGPLTQNADALAENFTPDGVIELPLMPGDAALPKRMVGREEIRGAMAAYYERQTKDQRAPNLEKSGFVLHVTADPDVFIAEIDTVFDGGGSEDGNGDGEDVTVSLVQIFRVRDGKIARLRDYFAPEVIS
;
A
#
# COMPACT_ATOMS: atom_id res chain seq x y z
N VAL A 1 22.93 -1.69 -10.72
CA VAL A 1 22.97 -1.97 -9.29
C VAL A 1 21.58 -2.37 -8.82
N SER A 2 21.50 -3.54 -8.26
CA SER A 2 20.23 -4.09 -7.78
C SER A 2 19.79 -3.38 -6.51
N ARG A 3 18.53 -2.98 -6.45
CA ARG A 3 17.95 -2.45 -5.23
C ARG A 3 17.62 -3.62 -4.29
N THR A 4 17.80 -3.40 -2.99
CA THR A 4 17.41 -4.41 -2.00
C THR A 4 15.89 -4.41 -1.82
N PRO A 5 15.32 -5.50 -1.28
CA PRO A 5 13.90 -5.51 -0.93
C PRO A 5 13.50 -4.33 -0.06
N GLN A 6 14.33 -3.96 0.91
CA GLN A 6 14.01 -2.82 1.77
C GLN A 6 13.97 -1.51 0.99
N GLN A 7 14.91 -1.29 0.07
CA GLN A 7 14.92 -0.08 -0.76
C GLN A 7 13.69 -0.03 -1.64
N ILE A 8 13.30 -1.14 -2.23
CA ILE A 8 12.11 -1.21 -3.09
C ILE A 8 10.86 -0.92 -2.27
N PHE A 9 10.74 -1.56 -1.11
CA PHE A 9 9.58 -1.38 -0.25
C PHE A 9 9.46 0.07 0.25
N GLU A 10 10.56 0.65 0.70
CA GLU A 10 10.55 2.04 1.18
C GLU A 10 10.18 3.02 0.07
N SER A 11 10.67 2.80 -1.14
CA SER A 11 10.30 3.63 -2.29
C SER A 11 8.81 3.51 -2.62
N TYR A 12 8.28 2.31 -2.56
CA TYR A 12 6.86 2.06 -2.78
C TYR A 12 6.00 2.77 -1.72
N VAL A 13 6.35 2.62 -0.45
CA VAL A 13 5.60 3.22 0.66
C VAL A 13 5.62 4.74 0.57
N HIS A 14 6.77 5.31 0.25
CA HIS A 14 6.90 6.76 0.13
C HIS A 14 6.02 7.30 -1.02
N ALA A 15 6.07 6.65 -2.17
CA ALA A 15 5.33 7.11 -3.35
C ALA A 15 3.82 6.90 -3.19
N GLY A 16 3.40 5.81 -2.56
CA GLY A 16 2.00 5.46 -2.40
C GLY A 16 1.38 5.98 -1.12
N PRO A 17 1.39 5.17 -0.04
CA PRO A 17 0.68 5.55 1.19
C PRO A 17 1.09 6.89 1.80
N LEU A 18 2.37 7.25 1.73
CA LEU A 18 2.85 8.44 2.41
C LEU A 18 2.62 9.73 1.62
N THR A 19 2.83 9.73 0.31
CA THR A 19 2.72 10.95 -0.49
C THR A 19 1.60 10.93 -1.51
N GLN A 20 0.98 9.77 -1.73
CA GLN A 20 -0.09 9.59 -2.71
C GLN A 20 0.28 10.15 -4.08
N ASN A 21 1.47 9.83 -4.52
CA ASN A 21 1.99 10.26 -5.81
C ASN A 21 1.87 9.12 -6.81
N ALA A 22 0.81 9.13 -7.61
CA ALA A 22 0.54 8.03 -8.55
C ALA A 22 1.64 7.87 -9.60
N ASP A 23 2.25 8.96 -10.06
CA ASP A 23 3.34 8.88 -11.02
C ASP A 23 4.57 8.19 -10.43
N ALA A 24 4.97 8.60 -9.23
CA ALA A 24 6.11 7.98 -8.57
C ALA A 24 5.82 6.53 -8.19
N LEU A 25 4.58 6.23 -7.80
CA LEU A 25 4.18 4.86 -7.51
C LEU A 25 4.32 3.98 -8.75
N ALA A 26 3.80 4.43 -9.88
CA ALA A 26 3.87 3.67 -11.12
C ALA A 26 5.31 3.42 -11.56
N GLU A 27 6.21 4.36 -11.33
CA GLU A 27 7.62 4.21 -11.67
C GLU A 27 8.33 3.12 -10.86
N ASN A 28 7.76 2.70 -9.74
CA ASN A 28 8.28 1.57 -8.97
C ASN A 28 7.97 0.22 -9.61
N PHE A 29 7.12 0.19 -10.63
CA PHE A 29 6.70 -1.05 -11.29
C PHE A 29 7.38 -1.20 -12.64
N THR A 30 7.53 -2.46 -13.08
CA THR A 30 7.94 -2.73 -14.46
C THR A 30 6.84 -2.25 -15.40
N PRO A 31 7.16 -2.02 -16.70
CA PRO A 31 6.12 -1.57 -17.65
C PRO A 31 4.90 -2.50 -17.72
N ASP A 32 5.11 -3.79 -17.48
CA ASP A 32 4.04 -4.80 -17.47
C ASP A 32 3.64 -5.20 -16.03
N GLY A 33 4.01 -4.39 -15.04
CA GLY A 33 3.74 -4.70 -13.64
C GLY A 33 2.25 -4.83 -13.33
N VAL A 34 1.95 -5.61 -12.29
CA VAL A 34 0.57 -5.92 -11.93
C VAL A 34 0.37 -5.69 -10.44
N ILE A 35 -0.77 -5.09 -10.09
CA ILE A 35 -1.26 -5.06 -8.71
C ILE A 35 -2.49 -5.95 -8.65
N GLU A 36 -2.51 -6.84 -7.68
CA GLU A 36 -3.67 -7.70 -7.41
C GLU A 36 -4.15 -7.47 -5.98
N LEU A 37 -5.46 -7.29 -5.83
CA LEU A 37 -6.11 -7.09 -4.53
C LEU A 37 -7.07 -8.24 -4.30
N PRO A 38 -6.57 -9.41 -3.87
CA PRO A 38 -7.37 -10.64 -3.87
C PRO A 38 -8.64 -10.59 -3.03
N LEU A 39 -8.65 -9.79 -1.97
CA LEU A 39 -9.81 -9.70 -1.08
C LEU A 39 -10.78 -8.59 -1.46
N MET A 40 -10.50 -7.84 -2.52
CA MET A 40 -11.32 -6.71 -2.93
C MET A 40 -12.63 -7.18 -3.56
N PRO A 41 -13.79 -6.67 -3.10
CA PRO A 41 -15.05 -6.98 -3.78
C PRO A 41 -15.13 -6.28 -5.14
N GLY A 42 -15.95 -6.83 -6.03
CA GLY A 42 -16.04 -6.33 -7.41
C GLY A 42 -16.61 -4.92 -7.56
N ASP A 43 -17.28 -4.41 -6.53
CA ASP A 43 -17.90 -3.08 -6.55
C ASP A 43 -17.12 -2.04 -5.73
N ALA A 44 -15.86 -2.34 -5.39
CA ALA A 44 -15.06 -1.46 -4.56
C ALA A 44 -14.47 -0.29 -5.36
N ALA A 45 -13.92 0.69 -4.61
CA ALA A 45 -13.32 1.89 -5.18
C ALA A 45 -12.10 1.60 -6.05
N LEU A 46 -11.40 0.49 -5.79
CA LEU A 46 -10.26 0.06 -6.58
C LEU A 46 -10.59 -1.23 -7.31
N PRO A 47 -10.10 -1.40 -8.54
CA PRO A 47 -10.29 -2.66 -9.24
C PRO A 47 -9.50 -3.78 -8.55
N LYS A 48 -9.99 -5.00 -8.68
CA LYS A 48 -9.34 -6.16 -8.07
C LYS A 48 -7.98 -6.45 -8.68
N ARG A 49 -7.74 -6.02 -9.90
CA ARG A 49 -6.49 -6.24 -10.62
C ARG A 49 -6.20 -5.07 -11.54
N MET A 50 -4.96 -4.59 -11.51
CA MET A 50 -4.48 -3.53 -12.40
C MET A 50 -3.28 -4.09 -13.16
N VAL A 51 -3.35 -4.07 -14.48
CA VAL A 51 -2.34 -4.68 -15.35
C VAL A 51 -1.62 -3.61 -16.16
N GLY A 52 -0.31 -3.50 -15.93
CA GLY A 52 0.53 -2.55 -16.63
C GLY A 52 0.71 -1.26 -15.86
N ARG A 53 1.90 -0.69 -16.00
CA ARG A 53 2.28 0.55 -15.29
C ARG A 53 1.28 1.69 -15.52
N GLU A 54 0.80 1.85 -16.77
CA GLU A 54 -0.09 2.96 -17.07
C GLU A 54 -1.48 2.76 -16.48
N GLU A 55 -1.95 1.53 -16.44
CA GLU A 55 -3.23 1.25 -15.78
C GLU A 55 -3.12 1.48 -14.26
N ILE A 56 -1.99 1.08 -13.67
CA ILE A 56 -1.71 1.35 -12.25
C ILE A 56 -1.71 2.85 -11.99
N ARG A 57 -1.02 3.62 -12.83
CA ARG A 57 -0.95 5.07 -12.69
C ARG A 57 -2.33 5.71 -12.72
N GLY A 58 -3.13 5.35 -13.71
CA GLY A 58 -4.48 5.92 -13.86
C GLY A 58 -5.42 5.54 -12.73
N ALA A 59 -5.43 4.26 -12.35
CA ALA A 59 -6.31 3.78 -11.29
C ALA A 59 -5.96 4.40 -9.94
N MET A 60 -4.65 4.48 -9.63
CA MET A 60 -4.24 5.04 -8.36
C MET A 60 -4.42 6.56 -8.31
N ALA A 61 -4.20 7.26 -9.43
CA ALA A 61 -4.49 8.69 -9.49
C ALA A 61 -5.96 8.97 -9.20
N ALA A 62 -6.86 8.21 -9.80
CA ALA A 62 -8.29 8.36 -9.57
C ALA A 62 -8.66 8.03 -8.11
N TYR A 63 -8.05 7.00 -7.57
CA TYR A 63 -8.28 6.62 -6.17
C TYR A 63 -7.85 7.73 -5.22
N TYR A 64 -6.65 8.29 -5.42
CA TYR A 64 -6.14 9.35 -4.55
C TYR A 64 -6.99 10.62 -4.64
N GLU A 65 -7.53 10.95 -5.81
CA GLU A 65 -8.42 12.08 -5.95
C GLU A 65 -9.71 11.92 -5.15
N ARG A 66 -10.18 10.68 -5.00
CA ARG A 66 -11.39 10.41 -4.22
C ARG A 66 -11.14 10.37 -2.72
N GLN A 67 -9.86 10.31 -2.30
CA GLN A 67 -9.52 10.35 -0.89
C GLN A 67 -9.81 11.75 -0.35
N THR A 68 -10.58 11.81 0.72
CA THR A 68 -10.94 13.11 1.29
C THR A 68 -9.83 13.63 2.17
N LYS A 69 -9.82 14.95 2.36
CA LYS A 69 -8.86 15.59 3.24
C LYS A 69 -9.03 15.19 4.70
N ASP A 70 -10.15 14.57 5.02
CA ASP A 70 -10.45 14.17 6.39
C ASP A 70 -9.88 12.79 6.74
N GLN A 71 -9.19 12.16 5.83
CA GLN A 71 -8.54 10.89 6.14
C GLN A 71 -7.41 11.11 7.13
N ARG A 72 -7.43 10.32 8.18
CA ARG A 72 -6.38 10.40 9.18
C ARG A 72 -5.06 9.96 8.59
N ALA A 73 -4.01 10.70 8.94
CA ALA A 73 -2.66 10.24 8.65
C ALA A 73 -2.27 9.12 9.63
N PRO A 74 -1.53 8.11 9.17
CA PRO A 74 -1.05 7.09 10.09
C PRO A 74 -0.03 7.66 11.07
N ASN A 75 0.02 7.09 12.27
CA ASN A 75 1.05 7.42 13.24
C ASN A 75 2.29 6.57 12.93
N LEU A 76 3.29 7.18 12.31
CA LEU A 76 4.47 6.46 11.86
C LEU A 76 5.32 5.92 13.00
N GLU A 77 5.30 6.57 14.17
CA GLU A 77 6.05 6.07 15.32
C GLU A 77 5.48 4.77 15.87
N LYS A 78 4.15 4.61 15.81
CA LYS A 78 3.48 3.41 16.29
C LYS A 78 3.34 2.34 15.22
N SER A 79 3.50 2.72 13.96
CA SER A 79 3.38 1.80 12.82
C SER A 79 4.70 1.09 12.58
N GLY A 80 4.63 -0.07 11.92
CA GLY A 80 5.85 -0.81 11.62
C GLY A 80 5.63 -1.85 10.55
N PHE A 81 6.73 -2.42 10.13
CA PHE A 81 6.68 -3.50 9.15
C PHE A 81 7.83 -4.45 9.37
N VAL A 82 7.65 -5.68 8.90
CA VAL A 82 8.69 -6.70 8.89
C VAL A 82 8.79 -7.23 7.47
N LEU A 83 9.99 -7.26 6.92
CA LEU A 83 10.22 -7.84 5.60
C LEU A 83 10.77 -9.26 5.75
N HIS A 84 10.20 -10.18 4.97
CA HIS A 84 10.64 -11.57 4.93
C HIS A 84 11.17 -11.87 3.55
N VAL A 85 12.40 -12.39 3.49
CA VAL A 85 12.92 -12.92 2.23
C VAL A 85 12.45 -14.36 2.09
N THR A 86 12.30 -14.82 0.86
CA THR A 86 11.80 -16.16 0.59
C THR A 86 12.86 -17.00 -0.11
N ALA A 87 12.54 -18.27 -0.36
CA ALA A 87 13.42 -19.16 -1.12
C ALA A 87 13.65 -18.66 -2.55
N ASP A 88 12.73 -17.87 -3.08
CA ASP A 88 12.87 -17.22 -4.39
C ASP A 88 13.50 -15.84 -4.16
N PRO A 89 14.72 -15.58 -4.67
CA PRO A 89 15.38 -14.29 -4.43
C PRO A 89 14.65 -13.10 -5.03
N ASP A 90 13.70 -13.32 -5.92
CA ASP A 90 12.91 -12.26 -6.55
C ASP A 90 11.59 -12.02 -5.84
N VAL A 91 11.33 -12.70 -4.71
CA VAL A 91 10.07 -12.54 -3.97
C VAL A 91 10.36 -12.19 -2.52
N PHE A 92 9.74 -11.14 -2.04
CA PHE A 92 9.74 -10.84 -0.60
C PHE A 92 8.34 -10.50 -0.12
N ILE A 93 8.14 -10.61 1.19
CA ILE A 93 6.85 -10.42 1.83
C ILE A 93 6.99 -9.32 2.87
N ALA A 94 6.03 -8.40 2.90
CA ALA A 94 5.96 -7.36 3.93
C ALA A 94 4.74 -7.60 4.81
N GLU A 95 4.98 -7.73 6.12
CA GLU A 95 3.90 -7.67 7.09
C GLU A 95 3.86 -6.26 7.63
N ILE A 96 2.71 -5.61 7.56
CA ILE A 96 2.60 -4.19 7.87
C ILE A 96 1.52 -3.99 8.92
N ASP A 97 1.86 -3.26 9.96
CA ASP A 97 0.89 -2.79 10.95
C ASP A 97 0.88 -1.27 10.88
N THR A 98 -0.21 -0.71 10.40
CA THR A 98 -0.40 0.74 10.35
C THR A 98 -1.31 1.15 11.49
N VAL A 99 -0.82 2.06 12.32
CA VAL A 99 -1.57 2.51 13.49
C VAL A 99 -2.08 3.91 13.23
N PHE A 100 -3.37 4.08 13.44
CA PHE A 100 -4.02 5.40 13.40
C PHE A 100 -4.37 5.78 14.83
N ASP A 101 -3.97 6.98 15.26
CA ASP A 101 -4.28 7.45 16.59
C ASP A 101 -5.77 7.48 16.81
N GLY A 102 -6.19 7.06 17.99
CA GLY A 102 -7.55 7.24 18.42
C GLY A 102 -7.86 8.72 18.46
N GLY A 103 -8.69 9.19 17.51
CA GLY A 103 -9.09 10.56 17.48
C GLY A 103 -9.88 10.89 18.73
N GLY A 104 -9.47 11.91 19.47
CA GLY A 104 -10.32 12.48 20.49
C GLY A 104 -11.64 12.81 19.79
N SER A 105 -12.74 12.30 20.31
CA SER A 105 -14.03 12.67 19.77
C SER A 105 -14.24 14.15 19.98
N GLU A 106 -14.85 14.79 19.02
CA GLU A 106 -15.13 16.22 19.07
C GLU A 106 -15.95 16.62 20.30
N ASP A 107 -16.60 15.64 20.93
CA ASP A 107 -17.41 15.88 22.12
C ASP A 107 -16.62 15.71 23.44
N GLY A 108 -15.31 15.55 23.35
CA GLY A 108 -14.46 15.50 24.54
C GLY A 108 -14.40 14.16 25.24
N ASN A 109 -15.07 13.15 24.73
CA ASN A 109 -14.96 11.78 25.25
C ASN A 109 -13.72 11.12 24.70
N GLY A 110 -12.56 11.43 25.20
CA GLY A 110 -11.28 10.95 24.70
C GLY A 110 -11.09 9.43 24.66
N ASP A 111 -12.12 8.70 24.26
CA ASP A 111 -12.14 7.24 24.23
C ASP A 111 -11.65 6.65 22.92
N GLY A 112 -11.07 7.48 22.07
CA GLY A 112 -10.57 6.95 20.81
C GLY A 112 -9.40 6.01 21.03
N GLU A 113 -9.64 4.71 20.97
CA GLU A 113 -8.55 3.76 20.98
C GLU A 113 -7.82 3.83 19.64
N ASP A 114 -6.52 3.62 19.67
CA ASP A 114 -5.76 3.49 18.42
C ASP A 114 -6.33 2.34 17.61
N VAL A 115 -6.36 2.53 16.29
CA VAL A 115 -6.80 1.48 15.37
C VAL A 115 -5.59 0.97 14.62
N THR A 116 -5.37 -0.34 14.67
CA THR A 116 -4.30 -0.98 13.92
C THR A 116 -4.87 -1.70 12.72
N VAL A 117 -4.37 -1.34 11.54
CA VAL A 117 -4.72 -2.02 10.29
C VAL A 117 -3.54 -2.90 9.92
N SER A 118 -3.77 -4.21 9.90
CA SER A 118 -2.72 -5.17 9.56
C SER A 118 -2.94 -5.68 8.16
N LEU A 119 -1.86 -5.76 7.39
CA LEU A 119 -1.94 -6.28 6.03
C LEU A 119 -0.66 -6.99 5.64
N VAL A 120 -0.75 -7.79 4.59
CA VAL A 120 0.39 -8.55 4.06
C VAL A 120 0.48 -8.25 2.57
N GLN A 121 1.69 -7.92 2.12
CA GLN A 121 1.97 -7.67 0.72
C GLN A 121 3.05 -8.62 0.24
N ILE A 122 2.80 -9.27 -0.90
CA ILE A 122 3.76 -10.16 -1.53
C ILE A 122 4.26 -9.48 -2.80
N PHE A 123 5.57 -9.22 -2.84
CA PHE A 123 6.21 -8.50 -3.95
C PHE A 123 7.06 -9.46 -4.77
N ARG A 124 6.85 -9.47 -6.08
CA ARG A 124 7.78 -10.09 -7.02
C ARG A 124 8.49 -8.97 -7.77
N VAL A 125 9.81 -9.06 -7.83
CA VAL A 125 10.63 -7.99 -8.42
C VAL A 125 11.38 -8.50 -9.64
N ARG A 126 11.70 -7.56 -10.53
CA ARG A 126 12.50 -7.83 -11.73
C ARG A 126 13.25 -6.54 -12.07
N ASP A 127 14.57 -6.65 -12.21
CA ASP A 127 15.43 -5.52 -12.56
C ASP A 127 15.27 -4.33 -11.62
N GLY A 128 15.11 -4.60 -10.32
CA GLY A 128 15.00 -3.58 -9.29
C GLY A 128 13.64 -2.91 -9.21
N LYS A 129 12.64 -3.42 -9.94
CA LYS A 129 11.28 -2.87 -9.94
C LYS A 129 10.27 -3.95 -9.61
N ILE A 130 9.08 -3.54 -9.22
CA ILE A 130 8.01 -4.46 -8.84
C ILE A 130 7.35 -5.00 -10.11
N ALA A 131 7.42 -6.31 -10.30
CA ALA A 131 6.74 -6.96 -11.41
C ALA A 131 5.31 -7.37 -11.03
N ARG A 132 5.07 -7.69 -9.76
CA ARG A 132 3.74 -8.00 -9.26
C ARG A 132 3.68 -7.72 -7.77
N LEU A 133 2.60 -7.07 -7.37
CA LEU A 133 2.25 -6.86 -5.97
C LEU A 133 0.91 -7.52 -5.70
N ARG A 134 0.86 -8.43 -4.74
CA ARG A 134 -0.40 -8.96 -4.22
C ARG A 134 -0.59 -8.39 -2.83
N ASP A 135 -1.66 -7.64 -2.65
CA ASP A 135 -1.91 -6.89 -1.42
C ASP A 135 -3.15 -7.45 -0.73
N TYR A 136 -2.92 -8.06 0.43
CA TYR A 136 -3.98 -8.70 1.22
C TYR A 136 -4.32 -7.79 2.38
N PHE A 137 -5.48 -7.17 2.33
CA PHE A 137 -5.98 -6.32 3.41
C PHE A 137 -7.49 -6.44 3.48
N ALA A 138 -8.06 -6.09 4.63
CA ALA A 138 -9.51 -6.12 4.79
C ALA A 138 -10.13 -5.01 3.93
N PRO A 139 -11.13 -5.34 3.10
CA PRO A 139 -11.71 -4.34 2.18
C PRO A 139 -12.27 -3.10 2.86
N GLU A 140 -12.67 -3.21 4.12
CA GLU A 140 -13.27 -2.11 4.87
C GLU A 140 -12.31 -0.93 5.05
N VAL A 141 -10.98 -1.17 4.97
CA VAL A 141 -10.01 -0.10 5.23
C VAL A 141 -9.95 0.93 4.12
N ILE A 142 -10.53 0.64 2.95
CA ILE A 142 -10.52 1.58 1.84
C ILE A 142 -11.93 2.00 1.40
N SER A 143 -12.94 1.59 2.13
CA SER A 143 -14.31 1.95 1.81
C SER A 143 -14.66 3.41 2.18
#